data_e918709b7311e0e4bf847d5c4c9ab2d5
#
_entry.id   e918709b7311e0e4bf847d5c4c9ab2d5
#
_cell.length_a   1.000
_cell.length_b   1.000
_cell.length_c   1.000
_cell.angle_alpha   90.00
_cell.angle_beta   90.00
_cell.angle_gamma   90.00
#
_symmetry.space_group_name_H-M   'P 1'
#
loop_
_entity.id
_entity.type
_entity.pdbx_description
1 polymer ?
#
loop_
_entity_poly.entity_id
_entity_poly.type
_entity_poly.pdbx_seq_one_letter_code
_entity_poly.pdbx_strand_id
1 'polypeptide(L)'
;MASSPEHGTLTRAQREAATANALVTAAKGGDQQAFEMLVKRYRKRIFALALHICGSSSEADDITQDIFLKAYRALAKFEGRSEFFTWVYRMTVNRALNVRRDRSRRGEDTLDDPRLEFAVAVDARSNPGREAELRQTYARLLRALDALPVDMRTTVILVCMQGMSHGEVAVVQNVSEGTIAWRMHEARRRMNESMAPEKLQRKRGELSTELARALGEHGFLIPVLSKGRA
;
A
#
# COMPACT_ATOMS: atom_id res chain seq x y z
N MET A 1 47.79 14.85 -4.83
CA MET A 1 46.96 13.96 -3.96
C MET A 1 45.53 14.18 -4.38
N ALA A 2 45.00 13.28 -5.19
CA ALA A 2 43.62 13.33 -5.71
C ALA A 2 42.77 12.46 -4.81
N SER A 3 41.76 13.06 -4.13
CA SER A 3 40.78 12.37 -3.31
C SER A 3 39.83 11.60 -4.23
N SER A 4 39.83 10.27 -4.10
CA SER A 4 38.86 9.40 -4.75
C SER A 4 37.45 9.65 -4.20
N PRO A 5 36.41 9.74 -5.04
CA PRO A 5 35.03 9.86 -4.55
C PRO A 5 34.61 8.54 -3.90
N GLU A 6 34.17 8.62 -2.66
CA GLU A 6 33.56 7.50 -1.94
C GLU A 6 32.33 7.03 -2.71
N HIS A 7 32.38 5.82 -3.24
CA HIS A 7 31.24 5.13 -3.83
C HIS A 7 30.29 4.71 -2.70
N GLY A 8 29.41 5.61 -2.29
CA GLY A 8 28.33 5.31 -1.36
C GLY A 8 27.49 4.15 -1.92
N THR A 9 27.49 3.02 -1.23
CA THR A 9 26.69 1.84 -1.62
C THR A 9 25.20 2.22 -1.59
N LEU A 10 24.56 2.24 -2.75
CA LEU A 10 23.12 2.51 -2.89
C LEU A 10 22.31 1.57 -2.00
N THR A 11 21.31 2.08 -1.32
CA THR A 11 20.36 1.27 -0.56
C THR A 11 19.58 0.36 -1.51
N ARG A 12 18.94 -0.69 -0.97
CA ARG A 12 18.10 -1.59 -1.77
C ARG A 12 17.01 -0.82 -2.53
N ALA A 13 16.35 0.13 -1.87
CA ALA A 13 15.31 0.97 -2.48
C ALA A 13 15.86 1.82 -3.63
N GLN A 14 17.04 2.43 -3.47
CA GLN A 14 17.69 3.20 -4.53
C GLN A 14 18.09 2.33 -5.73
N ARG A 15 18.57 1.11 -5.50
CA ARG A 15 18.87 0.14 -6.58
C ARG A 15 17.59 -0.30 -7.30
N GLU A 16 16.52 -0.52 -6.56
CA GLU A 16 15.22 -0.86 -7.12
C GLU A 16 14.65 0.27 -7.98
N ALA A 17 14.75 1.51 -7.53
CA ALA A 17 14.34 2.69 -8.29
C ALA A 17 15.18 2.89 -9.55
N ALA A 18 16.50 2.77 -9.46
CA ALA A 18 17.39 2.88 -10.61
C ALA A 18 17.08 1.84 -11.70
N THR A 19 16.80 0.59 -11.30
CA THR A 19 16.38 -0.46 -12.24
C THR A 19 15.03 -0.17 -12.87
N ALA A 20 14.07 0.37 -12.11
CA ALA A 20 12.76 0.74 -12.65
C ALA A 20 12.88 1.90 -13.66
N ASN A 21 13.69 2.90 -13.38
CA ASN A 21 13.90 4.04 -14.29
C ASN A 21 14.56 3.60 -15.61
N ALA A 22 15.51 2.66 -15.56
CA ALA A 22 16.10 2.07 -16.77
C ALA A 22 15.04 1.36 -17.63
N LEU A 23 14.17 0.55 -17.00
CA LEU A 23 13.07 -0.12 -17.69
C LEU A 23 12.06 0.88 -18.29
N VAL A 24 11.73 1.94 -17.55
CA VAL A 24 10.85 3.01 -18.05
C VAL A 24 11.46 3.68 -19.28
N THR A 25 12.75 3.99 -19.26
CA THR A 25 13.44 4.60 -20.39
C THR A 25 13.42 3.69 -21.63
N ALA A 26 13.75 2.41 -21.47
CA ALA A 26 13.69 1.43 -22.54
C ALA A 26 12.27 1.27 -23.12
N ALA A 27 11.26 1.15 -22.23
CA ALA A 27 9.87 1.02 -22.64
C ALA A 27 9.34 2.26 -23.37
N LYS A 28 9.78 3.47 -22.98
CA LYS A 28 9.48 4.72 -23.73
C LYS A 28 10.12 4.72 -25.12
N GLY A 29 11.25 4.05 -25.27
CA GLY A 29 11.93 3.83 -26.56
C GLY A 29 11.26 2.75 -27.44
N GLY A 30 10.18 2.13 -26.98
CA GLY A 30 9.44 1.11 -27.71
C GLY A 30 9.77 -0.33 -27.33
N ASP A 31 10.63 -0.56 -26.34
CA ASP A 31 10.93 -1.89 -25.82
C ASP A 31 9.74 -2.44 -25.02
N GLN A 32 8.97 -3.32 -25.65
CA GLN A 32 7.82 -3.98 -25.05
C GLN A 32 8.22 -4.90 -23.89
N GLN A 33 9.36 -5.58 -24.00
CA GLN A 33 9.82 -6.48 -22.94
C GLN A 33 10.17 -5.71 -21.66
N ALA A 34 10.74 -4.51 -21.79
CA ALA A 34 10.99 -3.64 -20.64
C ALA A 34 9.68 -3.25 -19.93
N PHE A 35 8.61 -2.97 -20.66
CA PHE A 35 7.30 -2.71 -20.06
C PHE A 35 6.71 -3.95 -19.38
N GLU A 36 6.80 -5.12 -19.99
CA GLU A 36 6.38 -6.40 -19.38
C GLU A 36 7.12 -6.66 -18.05
N MET A 37 8.40 -6.32 -17.96
CA MET A 37 9.16 -6.41 -16.71
C MET A 37 8.61 -5.45 -15.64
N LEU A 38 8.22 -4.23 -16.02
CA LEU A 38 7.55 -3.30 -15.10
C LEU A 38 6.21 -3.88 -14.62
N VAL A 39 5.41 -4.46 -15.52
CA VAL A 39 4.15 -5.13 -15.15
C VAL A 39 4.41 -6.26 -14.16
N LYS A 40 5.32 -7.19 -14.46
CA LYS A 40 5.69 -8.31 -13.57
C LYS A 40 6.13 -7.82 -12.19
N ARG A 41 6.88 -6.72 -12.14
CA ARG A 41 7.40 -6.13 -10.91
C ARG A 41 6.30 -5.55 -10.03
N TYR A 42 5.34 -4.84 -10.62
CA TYR A 42 4.36 -4.03 -9.86
C TYR A 42 2.96 -4.65 -9.78
N ARG A 43 2.61 -5.64 -10.60
CA ARG A 43 1.25 -6.21 -10.68
C ARG A 43 0.71 -6.64 -9.32
N LYS A 44 1.48 -7.38 -8.53
CA LYS A 44 1.04 -7.85 -7.20
C LYS A 44 0.74 -6.69 -6.25
N ARG A 45 1.58 -5.65 -6.28
CA ARG A 45 1.41 -4.47 -5.42
C ARG A 45 0.22 -3.63 -5.85
N ILE A 46 0.01 -3.47 -7.16
CA ILE A 46 -1.15 -2.76 -7.72
C ILE A 46 -2.44 -3.51 -7.40
N PHE A 47 -2.47 -4.83 -7.58
CA PHE A 47 -3.61 -5.66 -7.21
C PHE A 47 -3.94 -5.55 -5.71
N ALA A 48 -2.95 -5.70 -4.84
CA ALA A 48 -3.14 -5.57 -3.39
C ALA A 48 -3.69 -4.18 -3.01
N LEU A 49 -3.13 -3.11 -3.60
CA LEU A 49 -3.61 -1.75 -3.39
C LEU A 49 -5.08 -1.59 -3.82
N ALA A 50 -5.41 -2.05 -5.03
CA ALA A 50 -6.78 -2.00 -5.54
C ALA A 50 -7.73 -2.79 -4.64
N LEU A 51 -7.37 -4.03 -4.26
CA LEU A 51 -8.16 -4.91 -3.39
C LEU A 51 -8.46 -4.25 -2.03
N HIS A 52 -7.45 -3.66 -1.39
CA HIS A 52 -7.63 -3.00 -0.10
C HIS A 52 -8.50 -1.73 -0.18
N ILE A 53 -8.56 -1.08 -1.32
CA ILE A 53 -9.41 0.10 -1.51
C ILE A 53 -10.83 -0.30 -1.94
N CYS A 54 -11.00 -1.15 -2.98
CA CYS A 54 -12.33 -1.48 -3.52
C CYS A 54 -13.03 -2.61 -2.74
N GLY A 55 -12.29 -3.52 -2.09
CA GLY A 55 -12.84 -4.62 -1.30
C GLY A 55 -13.39 -5.79 -2.13
N SER A 56 -13.06 -5.88 -3.42
CA SER A 56 -13.49 -6.95 -4.33
C SER A 56 -12.32 -7.46 -5.15
N SER A 57 -12.13 -8.79 -5.16
CA SER A 57 -11.02 -9.42 -5.89
C SER A 57 -11.19 -9.28 -7.40
N SER A 58 -12.41 -9.47 -7.92
CA SER A 58 -12.72 -9.30 -9.35
C SER A 58 -12.46 -7.87 -9.81
N GLU A 59 -13.01 -6.87 -9.07
CA GLU A 59 -12.79 -5.47 -9.38
C GLU A 59 -11.31 -5.07 -9.27
N ALA A 60 -10.58 -5.65 -8.31
CA ALA A 60 -9.14 -5.39 -8.16
C ALA A 60 -8.32 -5.91 -9.34
N ASP A 61 -8.68 -7.07 -9.91
CA ASP A 61 -8.02 -7.59 -11.12
C ASP A 61 -8.34 -6.73 -12.34
N ASP A 62 -9.60 -6.36 -12.53
CA ASP A 62 -10.01 -5.44 -13.60
C ASP A 62 -9.30 -4.08 -13.51
N ILE A 63 -9.25 -3.51 -12.31
CA ILE A 63 -8.50 -2.26 -12.06
C ILE A 63 -7.03 -2.45 -12.42
N THR A 64 -6.43 -3.56 -12.02
CA THR A 64 -5.01 -3.83 -12.27
C THR A 64 -4.72 -3.88 -13.77
N GLN A 65 -5.55 -4.57 -14.54
CA GLN A 65 -5.43 -4.64 -16.00
C GLN A 65 -5.61 -3.26 -16.64
N ASP A 66 -6.69 -2.56 -16.30
CA ASP A 66 -6.98 -1.21 -16.78
C ASP A 66 -5.82 -0.22 -16.53
N ILE A 67 -5.22 -0.28 -15.34
CA ILE A 67 -4.15 0.63 -14.96
C ILE A 67 -2.90 0.38 -15.80
N PHE A 68 -2.48 -0.88 -16.01
CA PHE A 68 -1.32 -1.15 -16.84
C PHE A 68 -1.55 -0.81 -18.32
N LEU A 69 -2.76 -1.04 -18.85
CA LEU A 69 -3.12 -0.59 -20.20
C LEU A 69 -3.05 0.93 -20.33
N LYS A 70 -3.58 1.68 -19.34
CA LYS A 70 -3.49 3.14 -19.31
C LYS A 70 -2.06 3.62 -19.16
N ALA A 71 -1.28 2.98 -18.28
CA ALA A 71 0.13 3.30 -18.09
C ALA A 71 0.91 3.11 -19.39
N TYR A 72 0.72 2.01 -20.10
CA TYR A 72 1.36 1.75 -21.38
C TYR A 72 1.06 2.84 -22.41
N ARG A 73 -0.23 3.18 -22.59
CA ARG A 73 -0.66 4.22 -23.53
C ARG A 73 -0.16 5.62 -23.17
N ALA A 74 0.00 5.89 -21.87
CA ALA A 74 0.44 7.19 -21.38
C ALA A 74 1.95 7.28 -21.13
N LEU A 75 2.69 6.17 -21.31
CA LEU A 75 4.10 6.08 -20.96
C LEU A 75 4.97 7.09 -21.73
N ALA A 76 4.67 7.31 -23.01
CA ALA A 76 5.39 8.30 -23.83
C ALA A 76 5.32 9.73 -23.23
N LYS A 77 4.20 10.05 -22.54
CA LYS A 77 3.95 11.34 -21.88
C LYS A 77 4.42 11.39 -20.43
N PHE A 78 4.92 10.28 -19.89
CA PHE A 78 5.44 10.26 -18.53
C PHE A 78 6.75 11.06 -18.44
N GLU A 79 6.70 12.20 -17.77
CA GLU A 79 7.83 13.17 -17.70
C GLU A 79 8.86 12.84 -16.62
N GLY A 80 8.62 11.80 -15.79
CA GLY A 80 9.55 11.45 -14.69
C GLY A 80 9.56 12.44 -13.52
N ARG A 81 8.51 13.28 -13.35
CA ARG A 81 8.38 14.19 -12.20
C ARG A 81 8.20 13.45 -10.86
N SER A 82 7.87 12.18 -10.90
CA SER A 82 7.81 11.27 -9.75
C SER A 82 8.34 9.91 -10.17
N GLU A 83 8.59 9.02 -9.21
CA GLU A 83 8.89 7.63 -9.50
C GLU A 83 7.74 6.98 -10.28
N PHE A 84 8.06 6.04 -11.17
CA PHE A 84 7.07 5.33 -11.99
C PHE A 84 5.98 4.68 -11.13
N PHE A 85 6.36 4.02 -10.02
CA PHE A 85 5.40 3.36 -9.15
C PHE A 85 4.44 4.37 -8.48
N THR A 86 4.92 5.55 -8.07
CA THR A 86 4.10 6.62 -7.50
C THR A 86 3.05 7.10 -8.50
N TRP A 87 3.44 7.25 -9.76
CA TRP A 87 2.54 7.62 -10.83
C TRP A 87 1.46 6.56 -11.09
N VAL A 88 1.84 5.27 -11.16
CA VAL A 88 0.90 4.15 -11.34
C VAL A 88 0.00 4.02 -10.11
N TYR A 89 0.52 4.22 -8.89
CA TYR A 89 -0.27 4.18 -7.67
C TYR A 89 -1.33 5.27 -7.64
N ARG A 90 -0.99 6.49 -8.05
CA ARG A 90 -1.98 7.58 -8.17
C ARG A 90 -3.13 7.21 -9.08
N MET A 91 -2.84 6.62 -10.24
CA MET A 91 -3.89 6.13 -11.15
C MET A 91 -4.74 5.03 -10.50
N THR A 92 -4.10 4.09 -9.80
CA THR A 92 -4.77 2.97 -9.11
C THR A 92 -5.70 3.48 -8.02
N VAL A 93 -5.23 4.36 -7.14
CA VAL A 93 -6.03 4.96 -6.06
C VAL A 93 -7.27 5.64 -6.63
N ASN A 94 -7.10 6.51 -7.63
CA ASN A 94 -8.21 7.23 -8.23
C ASN A 94 -9.25 6.28 -8.85
N ARG A 95 -8.80 5.23 -9.54
CA ARG A 95 -9.70 4.25 -10.16
C ARG A 95 -10.42 3.41 -9.10
N ALA A 96 -9.70 2.90 -8.11
CA ALA A 96 -10.27 2.07 -7.05
C ALA A 96 -11.28 2.85 -6.18
N LEU A 97 -11.01 4.12 -5.88
CA LEU A 97 -11.96 4.97 -5.17
C LEU A 97 -13.25 5.21 -5.96
N ASN A 98 -13.16 5.37 -7.28
CA ASN A 98 -14.35 5.51 -8.13
C ASN A 98 -15.18 4.22 -8.15
N VAL A 99 -14.53 3.05 -8.35
CA VAL A 99 -15.19 1.74 -8.31
C VAL A 99 -15.88 1.51 -6.97
N ARG A 100 -15.20 1.78 -5.86
CA ARG A 100 -15.78 1.66 -4.51
C ARG A 100 -17.00 2.57 -4.34
N ARG A 101 -16.94 3.82 -4.81
CA ARG A 101 -18.07 4.75 -4.74
C ARG A 101 -19.27 4.25 -5.53
N ASP A 102 -19.04 3.71 -6.71
CA ASP A 102 -20.09 3.16 -7.57
C ASP A 102 -20.70 1.90 -6.96
N ARG A 103 -19.89 1.03 -6.35
CA ARG A 103 -20.33 -0.15 -5.62
C ARG A 103 -21.19 0.20 -4.40
N SER A 104 -20.74 1.15 -3.58
CA SER A 104 -21.51 1.63 -2.42
C SER A 104 -22.89 2.18 -2.82
N ARG A 105 -23.00 2.82 -3.99
CA ARG A 105 -24.28 3.30 -4.53
C ARG A 105 -25.21 2.16 -4.96
N ARG A 106 -24.66 1.01 -5.37
CA ARG A 106 -25.44 -0.18 -5.76
C ARG A 106 -25.83 -1.07 -4.58
N GLY A 107 -25.31 -0.79 -3.38
CA GLY A 107 -25.59 -1.59 -2.17
C GLY A 107 -24.97 -2.99 -2.21
N GLU A 108 -23.92 -3.19 -3.00
CA GLU A 108 -23.25 -4.49 -3.18
C GLU A 108 -22.16 -4.71 -2.10
N ASP A 109 -22.56 -4.83 -0.84
CA ASP A 109 -21.62 -5.24 0.21
C ASP A 109 -21.56 -6.78 0.27
N THR A 110 -20.38 -7.36 0.10
CA THR A 110 -20.14 -8.80 0.16
C THR A 110 -19.97 -9.28 1.60
N LEU A 111 -20.64 -10.42 1.94
CA LEU A 111 -20.51 -11.06 3.25
C LEU A 111 -19.12 -11.66 3.50
N ASP A 112 -18.42 -12.08 2.43
CA ASP A 112 -17.04 -12.56 2.49
C ASP A 112 -16.07 -11.48 2.03
N ASP A 113 -15.14 -11.11 2.91
CA ASP A 113 -14.12 -10.11 2.62
C ASP A 113 -12.86 -10.78 2.01
N PRO A 114 -12.62 -10.65 0.69
CA PRO A 114 -11.49 -11.29 0.03
C PRO A 114 -10.13 -10.79 0.52
N ARG A 115 -10.09 -9.65 1.23
CA ARG A 115 -8.87 -9.14 1.88
C ARG A 115 -8.40 -10.06 3.01
N LEU A 116 -9.35 -10.75 3.69
CA LEU A 116 -9.04 -11.74 4.73
C LEU A 116 -8.30 -12.94 4.14
N GLU A 117 -8.78 -13.49 3.05
CA GLU A 117 -8.14 -14.62 2.38
C GLU A 117 -6.74 -14.25 1.87
N PHE A 118 -6.61 -13.05 1.30
CA PHE A 118 -5.33 -12.54 0.83
C PHE A 118 -4.32 -12.41 1.98
N ALA A 119 -4.74 -11.88 3.13
CA ALA A 119 -3.89 -11.71 4.31
C ALA A 119 -3.49 -13.07 4.91
N VAL A 120 -4.44 -13.99 5.07
CA VAL A 120 -4.21 -15.33 5.63
C VAL A 120 -3.33 -16.18 4.71
N ALA A 121 -3.51 -16.12 3.39
CA ALA A 121 -2.69 -16.85 2.42
C ALA A 121 -1.21 -16.44 2.45
N VAL A 122 -0.90 -15.22 2.85
CA VAL A 122 0.48 -14.76 3.02
C VAL A 122 1.11 -15.38 4.27
N ASP A 123 0.34 -15.61 5.34
CA ASP A 123 0.83 -16.02 6.66
C ASP A 123 0.67 -17.52 6.97
N ALA A 124 -0.31 -18.20 6.38
CA ALA A 124 -0.59 -19.64 6.60
C ALA A 124 0.60 -20.58 6.31
N ARG A 125 1.61 -20.08 5.64
CA ARG A 125 2.88 -20.80 5.41
C ARG A 125 3.71 -20.97 6.69
N SER A 126 3.39 -20.27 7.77
CA SER A 126 4.23 -20.19 8.97
C SER A 126 3.68 -20.99 10.16
N ASN A 127 2.36 -21.14 10.36
CA ASN A 127 1.79 -21.93 11.46
C ASN A 127 0.27 -22.18 11.37
N PRO A 128 -0.19 -23.41 11.03
CA PRO A 128 -1.61 -23.74 10.89
C PRO A 128 -2.46 -23.59 12.16
N GLY A 129 -1.86 -23.73 13.35
CA GLY A 129 -2.58 -23.64 14.63
C GLY A 129 -2.99 -22.21 15.02
N ARG A 130 -2.41 -21.19 14.38
CA ARG A 130 -2.71 -19.77 14.61
C ARG A 130 -3.72 -19.16 13.63
N GLU A 131 -4.15 -19.91 12.65
CA GLU A 131 -4.97 -19.40 11.54
C GLU A 131 -6.27 -18.73 12.02
N ALA A 132 -6.98 -19.35 12.95
CA ALA A 132 -8.26 -18.81 13.45
C ALA A 132 -8.07 -17.49 14.22
N GLU A 133 -7.05 -17.40 15.05
CA GLU A 133 -6.71 -16.18 15.82
C GLU A 133 -6.28 -15.05 14.88
N LEU A 134 -5.48 -15.38 13.88
CA LEU A 134 -5.05 -14.44 12.85
C LEU A 134 -6.23 -13.93 12.04
N ARG A 135 -7.12 -14.80 11.56
CA ARG A 135 -8.35 -14.40 10.87
C ARG A 135 -9.18 -13.43 11.70
N GLN A 136 -9.36 -13.71 12.99
CA GLN A 136 -10.12 -12.83 13.88
C GLN A 136 -9.43 -11.47 14.05
N THR A 137 -8.12 -11.46 14.21
CA THR A 137 -7.33 -10.24 14.34
C THR A 137 -7.38 -9.39 13.06
N TYR A 138 -7.22 -10.03 11.89
CA TYR A 138 -7.34 -9.35 10.60
C TYR A 138 -8.75 -8.82 10.35
N ALA A 139 -9.80 -9.59 10.69
CA ALA A 139 -11.17 -9.13 10.54
C ALA A 139 -11.46 -7.89 11.39
N ARG A 140 -10.90 -7.81 12.61
CA ARG A 140 -11.00 -6.61 13.45
C ARG A 140 -10.23 -5.43 12.85
N LEU A 141 -9.01 -5.69 12.35
CA LEU A 141 -8.19 -4.67 11.70
C LEU A 141 -8.87 -4.09 10.47
N LEU A 142 -9.43 -4.94 9.59
CA LEU A 142 -10.14 -4.50 8.39
C LEU A 142 -11.39 -3.70 8.73
N ARG A 143 -12.16 -4.11 9.73
CA ARG A 143 -13.32 -3.33 10.22
C ARG A 143 -12.90 -1.97 10.75
N ALA A 144 -11.82 -1.90 11.54
CA ALA A 144 -11.28 -0.63 12.04
C ALA A 144 -10.80 0.28 10.90
N LEU A 145 -10.15 -0.31 9.89
CA LEU A 145 -9.70 0.40 8.69
C LEU A 145 -10.89 0.91 7.87
N ASP A 146 -11.94 0.11 7.72
CA ASP A 146 -13.13 0.46 6.96
C ASP A 146 -13.99 1.54 7.65
N ALA A 147 -13.91 1.65 8.97
CA ALA A 147 -14.54 2.71 9.74
C ALA A 147 -13.85 4.08 9.56
N LEU A 148 -12.63 4.12 9.03
CA LEU A 148 -11.95 5.38 8.74
C LEU A 148 -12.57 6.12 7.55
N PRO A 149 -12.58 7.47 7.57
CA PRO A 149 -12.84 8.26 6.37
C PRO A 149 -11.93 7.81 5.22
N VAL A 150 -12.47 7.85 4.00
CA VAL A 150 -11.82 7.30 2.79
C VAL A 150 -10.38 7.81 2.61
N ASP A 151 -10.15 9.11 2.82
CA ASP A 151 -8.82 9.71 2.67
C ASP A 151 -7.83 9.19 3.71
N MET A 152 -8.26 9.04 4.97
CA MET A 152 -7.41 8.48 6.04
C MET A 152 -7.10 7.02 5.77
N ARG A 153 -8.11 6.23 5.38
CA ARG A 153 -7.96 4.83 5.02
C ARG A 153 -6.94 4.66 3.91
N THR A 154 -7.09 5.43 2.82
CA THR A 154 -6.15 5.42 1.70
C THR A 154 -4.74 5.79 2.15
N THR A 155 -4.60 6.78 3.03
CA THR A 155 -3.31 7.15 3.62
C THR A 155 -2.67 5.97 4.36
N VAL A 156 -3.43 5.29 5.24
CA VAL A 156 -2.94 4.11 5.98
C VAL A 156 -2.50 2.99 5.03
N ILE A 157 -3.30 2.69 4.00
CA ILE A 157 -2.97 1.66 3.01
C ILE A 157 -1.65 2.01 2.30
N LEU A 158 -1.48 3.23 1.83
CA LEU A 158 -0.29 3.65 1.10
C LEU A 158 0.97 3.66 1.99
N VAL A 159 0.87 4.21 3.20
CA VAL A 159 2.01 4.28 4.14
C VAL A 159 2.32 2.91 4.72
N CYS A 160 1.34 2.23 5.33
CA CYS A 160 1.58 1.02 6.11
C CYS A 160 1.67 -0.24 5.27
N MET A 161 0.89 -0.35 4.20
CA MET A 161 0.82 -1.58 3.40
C MET A 161 1.69 -1.51 2.14
N GLN A 162 1.87 -0.32 1.57
CA GLN A 162 2.71 -0.14 0.39
C GLN A 162 4.10 0.43 0.73
N GLY A 163 4.31 0.89 1.98
CA GLY A 163 5.57 1.40 2.49
C GLY A 163 6.03 2.71 1.85
N MET A 164 5.09 3.50 1.39
CA MET A 164 5.37 4.80 0.81
C MET A 164 5.72 5.81 1.91
N SER A 165 6.66 6.69 1.63
CA SER A 165 6.96 7.84 2.48
C SER A 165 5.79 8.83 2.50
N HIS A 166 5.72 9.67 3.52
CA HIS A 166 4.69 10.72 3.59
C HIS A 166 4.73 11.66 2.38
N GLY A 167 5.93 12.00 1.89
CA GLY A 167 6.09 12.82 0.69
C GLY A 167 5.52 12.17 -0.57
N GLU A 168 5.77 10.87 -0.79
CA GLU A 168 5.21 10.13 -1.93
C GLU A 168 3.68 10.02 -1.84
N VAL A 169 3.14 9.76 -0.64
CA VAL A 169 1.68 9.72 -0.43
C VAL A 169 1.05 11.10 -0.64
N ALA A 170 1.73 12.17 -0.23
CA ALA A 170 1.29 13.54 -0.47
C ALA A 170 1.14 13.82 -1.98
N VAL A 171 2.09 13.36 -2.79
CA VAL A 171 2.00 13.44 -4.26
C VAL A 171 0.83 12.61 -4.79
N VAL A 172 0.63 11.37 -4.29
CA VAL A 172 -0.47 10.49 -4.73
C VAL A 172 -1.82 11.09 -4.41
N GLN A 173 -2.01 11.63 -3.21
CA GLN A 173 -3.28 12.18 -2.74
C GLN A 173 -3.46 13.67 -3.07
N ASN A 174 -2.46 14.32 -3.65
CA ASN A 174 -2.45 15.75 -3.98
C ASN A 174 -2.76 16.65 -2.77
N VAL A 175 -2.05 16.42 -1.68
CA VAL A 175 -2.13 17.19 -0.42
C VAL A 175 -0.73 17.48 0.11
N SER A 176 -0.61 18.28 1.18
CA SER A 176 0.68 18.53 1.83
C SER A 176 1.15 17.31 2.65
N GLU A 177 2.46 17.17 2.84
CA GLU A 177 3.03 16.12 3.69
C GLU A 177 2.56 16.25 5.16
N GLY A 178 2.38 17.47 5.66
CA GLY A 178 1.79 17.74 6.97
C GLY A 178 0.36 17.18 7.10
N THR A 179 -0.43 17.24 6.03
CA THR A 179 -1.77 16.62 5.98
C THR A 179 -1.67 15.10 6.10
N ILE A 180 -0.69 14.46 5.44
CA ILE A 180 -0.47 13.03 5.56
C ILE A 180 -0.05 12.64 6.98
N ALA A 181 0.87 13.39 7.60
CA ALA A 181 1.29 13.14 8.97
C ALA A 181 0.11 13.25 9.96
N TRP A 182 -0.74 14.27 9.80
CA TRP A 182 -1.97 14.42 10.58
C TRP A 182 -2.95 13.28 10.35
N ARG A 183 -3.21 12.89 9.09
CA ARG A 183 -4.07 11.74 8.75
C ARG A 183 -3.58 10.46 9.39
N MET A 184 -2.28 10.20 9.37
CA MET A 184 -1.68 9.02 9.99
C MET A 184 -1.82 9.03 11.51
N HIS A 185 -1.60 10.18 12.15
CA HIS A 185 -1.78 10.33 13.60
C HIS A 185 -3.24 10.05 14.01
N GLU A 186 -4.18 10.71 13.34
CA GLU A 186 -5.61 10.58 13.63
C GLU A 186 -6.16 9.19 13.29
N ALA A 187 -5.72 8.58 12.18
CA ALA A 187 -6.08 7.22 11.82
C ALA A 187 -5.62 6.21 12.89
N ARG A 188 -4.38 6.34 13.36
CA ARG A 188 -3.84 5.49 14.45
C ARG A 188 -4.68 5.63 15.72
N ARG A 189 -5.04 6.86 16.10
CA ARG A 189 -5.89 7.10 17.28
C ARG A 189 -7.24 6.37 17.15
N ARG A 190 -7.95 6.56 16.02
CA ARG A 190 -9.27 5.95 15.76
C ARG A 190 -9.21 4.43 15.69
N MET A 191 -8.21 3.88 15.02
CA MET A 191 -8.02 2.43 14.92
C MET A 191 -7.73 1.82 16.29
N ASN A 192 -6.89 2.44 17.11
CA ASN A 192 -6.61 1.98 18.48
C ASN A 192 -7.88 1.98 19.34
N GLU A 193 -8.73 3.01 19.22
CA GLU A 193 -9.99 3.08 19.94
C GLU A 193 -10.96 1.97 19.49
N SER A 194 -11.06 1.72 18.18
CA SER A 194 -11.92 0.67 17.61
C SER A 194 -11.45 -0.76 17.92
N MET A 195 -10.14 -0.96 18.04
CA MET A 195 -9.54 -2.28 18.30
C MET A 195 -9.40 -2.62 19.78
N ALA A 196 -9.53 -1.61 20.67
CA ALA A 196 -9.43 -1.84 22.11
C ALA A 196 -10.54 -2.79 22.58
N PRO A 197 -10.23 -3.93 23.24
CA PRO A 197 -11.24 -4.72 23.94
C PRO A 197 -11.86 -3.84 25.03
N GLU A 198 -13.17 -3.97 25.28
CA GLU A 198 -13.89 -3.19 26.31
C GLU A 198 -13.24 -3.20 27.70
N LYS A 199 -12.40 -4.20 28.00
CA LYS A 199 -11.68 -4.34 29.26
C LYS A 199 -10.26 -3.75 29.27
N LEU A 200 -9.72 -3.26 28.16
CA LEU A 200 -8.30 -2.85 28.00
C LEU A 200 -8.08 -1.35 27.76
N GLN A 201 -9.05 -0.52 28.13
CA GLN A 201 -8.83 0.95 28.15
C GLN A 201 -7.67 1.39 29.09
N ARG A 202 -7.02 0.47 29.79
CA ARG A 202 -5.93 0.77 30.75
C ARG A 202 -4.50 0.58 30.24
N LYS A 203 -4.23 -0.03 29.05
CA LYS A 203 -2.84 -0.25 28.58
C LYS A 203 -2.60 0.34 27.20
N ARG A 204 -2.56 1.66 27.13
CA ARG A 204 -2.34 2.45 25.88
C ARG A 204 -1.03 2.14 25.10
N GLY A 205 -0.06 1.43 25.72
CA GLY A 205 1.24 1.16 25.10
C GLY A 205 1.32 -0.16 24.30
N GLU A 206 0.63 -1.20 24.76
CA GLU A 206 0.76 -2.56 24.20
C GLU A 206 0.01 -2.72 22.85
N LEU A 207 -1.14 -2.07 22.69
CA LEU A 207 -1.94 -2.11 21.46
C LEU A 207 -1.24 -1.46 20.26
N SER A 208 -0.44 -0.42 20.50
CA SER A 208 0.38 0.19 19.42
C SER A 208 1.47 -0.77 18.92
N THR A 209 1.99 -1.60 19.83
CA THR A 209 3.01 -2.61 19.51
C THR A 209 2.39 -3.83 18.80
N GLU A 210 1.21 -4.27 19.23
CA GLU A 210 0.47 -5.36 18.56
C GLU A 210 -0.01 -4.96 17.15
N LEU A 211 -0.49 -3.73 16.97
CA LEU A 211 -0.86 -3.22 15.65
C LEU A 211 0.37 -3.11 14.72
N ALA A 212 1.47 -2.58 15.23
CA ALA A 212 2.74 -2.53 14.50
C ALA A 212 3.25 -3.94 14.18
N ARG A 213 3.07 -4.88 15.09
CA ARG A 213 3.44 -6.28 14.94
C ARG A 213 2.54 -7.00 13.92
N ALA A 214 1.21 -6.87 14.03
CA ALA A 214 0.27 -7.44 13.09
C ALA A 214 0.44 -6.90 11.67
N LEU A 215 0.74 -5.61 11.53
CA LEU A 215 1.09 -5.00 10.23
C LEU A 215 2.50 -5.39 9.77
N GLY A 216 3.43 -5.76 10.68
CA GLY A 216 4.85 -6.01 10.44
C GLY A 216 5.21 -7.44 10.14
N GLU A 217 4.71 -8.36 10.93
CA GLU A 217 5.08 -9.77 10.82
C GLU A 217 4.47 -10.44 9.58
N HIS A 218 3.44 -9.83 8.96
CA HIS A 218 2.66 -10.45 7.89
C HIS A 218 2.97 -9.94 6.49
N GLY A 219 4.18 -9.44 6.27
CA GLY A 219 4.64 -9.03 4.93
C GLY A 219 3.94 -7.78 4.38
N PHE A 220 3.11 -7.10 5.19
CA PHE A 220 2.57 -5.79 4.88
C PHE A 220 3.52 -4.67 5.27
N LEU A 221 4.61 -4.99 5.95
CA LEU A 221 5.63 -4.04 6.37
C LEU A 221 6.81 -4.01 5.45
N ILE A 222 6.96 -2.88 4.89
CA ILE A 222 8.26 -2.37 4.49
C ILE A 222 8.93 -1.75 5.74
N PRO A 223 10.25 -1.90 5.93
CA PRO A 223 10.93 -1.55 7.17
C PRO A 223 11.13 -0.05 7.29
N VAL A 224 10.10 0.70 7.67
CA VAL A 224 10.18 2.15 7.90
C VAL A 224 10.11 2.54 9.38
N LEU A 225 9.75 1.60 10.29
CA LEU A 225 9.60 1.94 11.71
C LEU A 225 10.86 1.73 12.56
N SER A 226 12.02 1.36 11.98
CA SER A 226 13.26 1.17 12.76
C SER A 226 14.22 2.37 12.77
N LYS A 227 13.87 3.51 12.18
CA LYS A 227 14.69 4.73 12.23
C LYS A 227 13.93 5.88 12.88
N GLY A 228 13.85 5.84 14.19
CA GLY A 228 13.31 6.93 14.99
C GLY A 228 13.69 6.82 16.44
N ARG A 229 15.00 6.61 16.73
CA ARG A 229 15.66 6.97 18.00
C ARG A 229 17.13 7.26 17.71
N ALA A 230 17.45 8.46 17.57
CA ALA A 230 18.65 9.11 18.05
C ALA A 230 18.33 10.60 18.16
#